data_f9871a427ebf69f0edafd808b9bd02ec
#
_entry.id   f9871a427ebf69f0edafd808b9bd02ec
#
_cell.length_a   1.000
_cell.length_b   1.000
_cell.length_c   1.000
_cell.angle_alpha   90.00
_cell.angle_beta   90.00
_cell.angle_gamma   90.00
#
_symmetry.space_group_name_H-M   'P 1'
#
loop_
_entity.id
_entity.type
_entity.pdbx_description
1 polymer ?
#
loop_
_entity_poly.entity_id
_entity_poly.type
_entity_poly.pdbx_seq_one_letter_code
_entity_poly.pdbx_strand_id
1 'polypeptide(L)'
;MNHTQILNALIEKHDLKSYLEIGINNPSNNFDLIKCESKIGIDPAIVISKKNGSYELWGMTSDEFFDINNNRFKYDLIFIDGLHHADQVKRDFENSLQCLTDNGFILIHDCLPENEQGTKVPRETKVWWGDVYKFCMSIRNHYSDIRFVTFGVDNGCMLVWKEPNFSYTSWNEAPFDWATYCKFGKILMNVVDEVIL
;
A
#
# COMPACT_ATOMS: atom_id res chain seq x y z
N MET A 1 13.26 -8.39 7.17
CA MET A 1 11.86 -8.79 6.98
C MET A 1 11.39 -8.20 5.66
N ASN A 2 10.61 -8.90 4.86
CA ASN A 2 10.02 -8.39 3.61
C ASN A 2 8.51 -8.16 3.78
N HIS A 3 7.85 -7.54 2.77
CA HIS A 3 6.41 -7.25 2.80
C HIS A 3 5.54 -8.48 3.09
N THR A 4 5.84 -9.65 2.49
CA THR A 4 5.10 -10.90 2.77
C THR A 4 5.16 -11.31 4.25
N GLN A 5 6.33 -11.15 4.87
CA GLN A 5 6.51 -11.48 6.30
C GLN A 5 5.80 -10.46 7.20
N ILE A 6 5.79 -9.18 6.82
CA ILE A 6 5.05 -8.12 7.53
C ILE A 6 3.54 -8.43 7.48
N LEU A 7 3.01 -8.70 6.28
CA LEU A 7 1.59 -9.02 6.06
C LEU A 7 1.16 -10.24 6.87
N ASN A 8 1.92 -11.33 6.82
CA ASN A 8 1.60 -12.54 7.59
C ASN A 8 1.70 -12.34 9.11
N ALA A 9 2.66 -11.52 9.57
CA ALA A 9 2.77 -11.21 10.99
C ALA A 9 1.60 -10.34 11.50
N LEU A 10 1.10 -9.39 10.68
CA LEU A 10 -0.12 -8.62 10.98
C LEU A 10 -1.34 -9.55 11.05
N ILE A 11 -1.50 -10.46 10.08
CA ILE A 11 -2.60 -11.44 10.05
C ILE A 11 -2.60 -12.28 11.32
N GLU A 12 -1.46 -12.84 11.69
CA GLU A 12 -1.32 -13.69 12.88
C GLU A 12 -1.57 -12.91 14.17
N LYS A 13 -0.94 -11.73 14.32
CA LYS A 13 -1.02 -10.93 15.54
C LYS A 13 -2.42 -10.38 15.81
N HIS A 14 -3.13 -9.94 14.76
CA HIS A 14 -4.43 -9.27 14.86
C HIS A 14 -5.61 -10.16 14.46
N ASP A 15 -5.36 -11.45 14.17
CA ASP A 15 -6.36 -12.44 13.73
C ASP A 15 -7.20 -11.98 12.53
N LEU A 16 -6.52 -11.37 11.52
CA LEU A 16 -7.15 -10.78 10.34
C LEU A 16 -7.67 -11.88 9.41
N LYS A 17 -8.88 -11.73 8.86
CA LYS A 17 -9.60 -12.77 8.12
C LYS A 17 -9.77 -12.50 6.64
N SER A 18 -9.66 -11.24 6.23
CA SER A 18 -9.88 -10.82 4.84
C SER A 18 -8.73 -9.97 4.32
N TYR A 19 -8.25 -10.31 3.11
CA TYR A 19 -7.10 -9.69 2.49
C TYR A 19 -7.40 -9.26 1.05
N LEU A 20 -6.97 -8.06 0.69
CA LEU A 20 -7.00 -7.52 -0.66
C LEU A 20 -5.58 -7.16 -1.10
N GLU A 21 -5.17 -7.62 -2.28
CA GLU A 21 -3.89 -7.24 -2.92
C GLU A 21 -4.13 -6.53 -4.24
N ILE A 22 -3.59 -5.31 -4.36
CA ILE A 22 -3.61 -4.50 -5.57
C ILE A 22 -2.23 -4.57 -6.21
N GLY A 23 -2.13 -5.15 -7.41
CA GLY A 23 -0.86 -5.33 -8.11
C GLY A 23 -0.21 -6.68 -7.82
N ILE A 24 -0.80 -7.76 -8.31
CA ILE A 24 -0.30 -9.13 -8.07
C ILE A 24 0.83 -9.48 -9.01
N ASN A 25 0.76 -9.08 -10.28
CA ASN A 25 1.62 -9.50 -11.37
C ASN A 25 1.73 -11.04 -11.46
N ASN A 26 2.51 -11.66 -10.59
CA ASN A 26 2.61 -13.12 -10.46
C ASN A 26 2.20 -13.54 -9.03
N PRO A 27 1.09 -14.29 -8.87
CA PRO A 27 0.58 -14.68 -7.55
C PRO A 27 1.59 -15.38 -6.65
N SER A 28 2.52 -16.16 -7.23
CA SER A 28 3.53 -16.91 -6.47
C SER A 28 4.58 -16.02 -5.77
N ASN A 29 4.69 -14.74 -6.15
CA ASN A 29 5.65 -13.82 -5.53
C ASN A 29 5.22 -13.39 -4.13
N ASN A 30 3.92 -13.13 -3.92
CA ASN A 30 3.37 -12.70 -2.63
C ASN A 30 2.00 -13.32 -2.34
N PHE A 31 1.01 -13.13 -3.20
CA PHE A 31 -0.39 -13.47 -2.95
C PHE A 31 -0.62 -14.92 -2.47
N ASP A 32 0.04 -15.90 -3.10
CA ASP A 32 -0.08 -17.31 -2.73
C ASP A 32 0.53 -17.60 -1.35
N LEU A 33 1.49 -16.79 -0.89
CA LEU A 33 2.20 -16.93 0.37
C LEU A 33 1.45 -16.29 1.56
N ILE A 34 0.42 -15.51 1.30
CA ILE A 34 -0.40 -14.84 2.33
C ILE A 34 -1.31 -15.85 3.02
N LYS A 35 -1.23 -15.90 4.36
CA LYS A 35 -1.94 -16.85 5.23
C LYS A 35 -3.26 -16.26 5.75
N CYS A 36 -4.14 -15.82 4.87
CA CYS A 36 -5.44 -15.26 5.22
C CYS A 36 -6.57 -16.19 4.79
N GLU A 37 -7.68 -16.22 5.55
CA GLU A 37 -8.83 -17.09 5.26
C GLU A 37 -9.52 -16.73 3.94
N SER A 38 -9.70 -15.45 3.67
CA SER A 38 -10.29 -14.93 2.43
C SER A 38 -9.32 -13.99 1.74
N LYS A 39 -9.03 -14.23 0.46
CA LYS A 39 -8.07 -13.43 -0.30
C LYS A 39 -8.64 -13.02 -1.65
N ILE A 40 -8.54 -11.73 -1.96
CA ILE A 40 -8.83 -11.19 -3.28
C ILE A 40 -7.57 -10.50 -3.80
N GLY A 41 -7.26 -10.77 -5.06
CA GLY A 41 -6.15 -10.14 -5.73
C GLY A 41 -6.54 -9.53 -7.07
N ILE A 42 -5.99 -8.35 -7.38
CA ILE A 42 -6.34 -7.57 -8.56
C ILE A 42 -5.07 -7.25 -9.34
N ASP A 43 -5.07 -7.54 -10.63
CA ASP A 43 -4.02 -7.10 -11.55
C ASP A 43 -4.51 -7.20 -13.01
N PRO A 44 -4.35 -6.17 -13.84
CA PRO A 44 -4.75 -6.23 -15.25
C PRO A 44 -3.94 -7.25 -16.08
N ALA A 45 -2.77 -7.71 -15.58
CA ALA A 45 -2.00 -8.76 -16.22
C ALA A 45 -2.57 -10.17 -16.00
N ILE A 46 -3.54 -10.35 -15.11
CA ILE A 46 -4.27 -11.61 -14.92
C ILE A 46 -5.21 -11.83 -16.09
N VAL A 47 -4.84 -12.74 -16.98
CA VAL A 47 -5.59 -13.00 -18.24
C VAL A 47 -6.94 -13.67 -17.98
N ILE A 48 -7.06 -14.49 -16.94
CA ILE A 48 -8.28 -15.22 -16.59
C ILE A 48 -8.54 -15.05 -15.10
N SER A 49 -9.65 -14.39 -14.78
CA SER A 49 -10.11 -14.30 -13.39
C SER A 49 -10.43 -15.71 -12.85
N LYS A 50 -9.99 -15.99 -11.64
CA LYS A 50 -10.15 -17.29 -10.98
C LYS A 50 -10.84 -17.11 -9.65
N LYS A 51 -11.73 -18.06 -9.33
CA LYS A 51 -12.34 -18.16 -8.01
C LYS A 51 -12.26 -19.60 -7.53
N ASN A 52 -11.73 -19.80 -6.35
CA ASN A 52 -11.64 -21.11 -5.70
C ASN A 52 -11.88 -20.99 -4.19
N GLY A 53 -13.14 -21.16 -3.78
CA GLY A 53 -13.51 -20.99 -2.37
C GLY A 53 -13.33 -19.55 -1.90
N SER A 54 -12.41 -19.35 -0.95
CA SER A 54 -12.06 -18.06 -0.35
C SER A 54 -10.97 -17.28 -1.10
N TYR A 55 -10.55 -17.76 -2.27
CA TYR A 55 -9.47 -17.20 -3.08
C TYR A 55 -10.02 -16.71 -4.42
N GLU A 56 -9.82 -15.43 -4.73
CA GLU A 56 -10.27 -14.83 -5.99
C GLU A 56 -9.16 -14.00 -6.63
N LEU A 57 -8.96 -14.16 -7.93
CA LEU A 57 -8.10 -13.33 -8.77
C LEU A 57 -8.93 -12.62 -9.83
N TRP A 58 -8.76 -11.32 -9.95
CA TRP A 58 -9.48 -10.46 -10.87
C TRP A 58 -8.53 -9.82 -11.89
N GLY A 59 -8.76 -10.11 -13.19
CA GLY A 59 -8.00 -9.54 -14.31
C GLY A 59 -8.56 -8.18 -14.71
N MET A 60 -8.33 -7.16 -13.90
CA MET A 60 -8.79 -5.78 -14.12
C MET A 60 -7.94 -4.77 -13.36
N THR A 61 -8.10 -3.50 -13.67
CA THR A 61 -7.49 -2.41 -12.92
C THR A 61 -8.14 -2.27 -11.54
N SER A 62 -7.42 -1.64 -10.60
CA SER A 62 -7.97 -1.31 -9.28
C SER A 62 -9.15 -0.36 -9.37
N ASP A 63 -9.12 0.62 -10.28
CA ASP A 63 -10.22 1.55 -10.50
C ASP A 63 -11.50 0.81 -10.91
N GLU A 64 -11.42 -0.12 -11.89
CA GLU A 64 -12.56 -0.96 -12.31
C GLU A 64 -13.06 -1.85 -11.16
N PHE A 65 -12.17 -2.42 -10.37
CA PHE A 65 -12.54 -3.25 -9.24
C PHE A 65 -13.31 -2.46 -8.18
N PHE A 66 -12.83 -1.28 -7.80
CA PHE A 66 -13.50 -0.47 -6.79
C PHE A 66 -14.85 0.08 -7.28
N ASP A 67 -14.99 0.39 -8.56
CA ASP A 67 -16.28 0.75 -9.16
C ASP A 67 -17.30 -0.39 -9.04
N ILE A 68 -16.90 -1.64 -9.32
CA ILE A 68 -17.77 -2.82 -9.20
C ILE A 68 -18.07 -3.13 -7.74
N ASN A 69 -17.04 -3.07 -6.89
CA ASN A 69 -17.16 -3.37 -5.47
C ASN A 69 -18.08 -2.37 -4.75
N ASN A 70 -18.05 -1.10 -5.13
CA ASN A 70 -18.88 -0.03 -4.57
C ASN A 70 -19.04 -0.12 -3.04
N ASN A 71 -17.93 -0.35 -2.33
CA ASN A 71 -17.85 -0.52 -0.88
C ASN A 71 -18.69 -1.67 -0.26
N ARG A 72 -19.10 -2.66 -1.06
CA ARG A 72 -19.88 -3.82 -0.59
C ARG A 72 -19.09 -4.73 0.32
N PHE A 73 -17.80 -4.88 0.04
CA PHE A 73 -16.91 -5.74 0.82
C PHE A 73 -15.94 -4.89 1.64
N LYS A 74 -15.66 -5.35 2.84
CA LYS A 74 -14.66 -4.77 3.75
C LYS A 74 -13.51 -5.75 3.90
N TYR A 75 -12.30 -5.19 4.08
CA TYR A 75 -11.08 -5.97 4.23
C TYR A 75 -10.37 -5.58 5.51
N ASP A 76 -9.77 -6.59 6.17
CA ASP A 76 -8.98 -6.36 7.38
C ASP A 76 -7.55 -5.94 7.03
N LEU A 77 -7.03 -6.40 5.90
CA LEU A 77 -5.70 -6.06 5.42
C LEU A 77 -5.74 -5.80 3.92
N ILE A 78 -5.19 -4.65 3.52
CA ILE A 78 -5.08 -4.26 2.11
C ILE A 78 -3.61 -3.99 1.80
N PHE A 79 -3.09 -4.59 0.73
CA PHE A 79 -1.75 -4.35 0.23
C PHE A 79 -1.79 -3.61 -1.11
N ILE A 80 -1.06 -2.50 -1.21
CA ILE A 80 -0.99 -1.66 -2.40
C ILE A 80 0.42 -1.74 -2.97
N ASP A 81 0.56 -2.45 -4.09
CA ASP A 81 1.80 -2.66 -4.84
C ASP A 81 1.52 -2.72 -6.36
N GLY A 82 0.62 -1.86 -6.82
CA GLY A 82 0.13 -1.83 -8.20
C GLY A 82 0.95 -0.95 -9.13
N LEU A 83 0.30 0.01 -9.80
CA LEU A 83 0.99 0.98 -10.63
C LEU A 83 1.71 2.01 -9.76
N HIS A 84 3.03 2.10 -9.89
CA HIS A 84 3.88 2.95 -9.05
C HIS A 84 3.84 4.43 -9.46
N HIS A 85 2.65 4.97 -9.70
CA HIS A 85 2.39 6.38 -9.94
C HIS A 85 1.71 6.99 -8.72
N ALA A 86 2.21 8.12 -8.22
CA ALA A 86 1.71 8.76 -7.01
C ALA A 86 0.19 9.02 -7.02
N ASP A 87 -0.36 9.41 -8.17
CA ASP A 87 -1.78 9.67 -8.34
C ASP A 87 -2.63 8.38 -8.35
N GLN A 88 -2.10 7.26 -8.88
CA GLN A 88 -2.78 5.97 -8.80
C GLN A 88 -2.73 5.42 -7.38
N VAL A 89 -1.57 5.44 -6.73
CA VAL A 89 -1.45 5.00 -5.32
C VAL A 89 -2.37 5.81 -4.42
N LYS A 90 -2.53 7.12 -4.70
CA LYS A 90 -3.52 7.95 -3.98
C LYS A 90 -4.94 7.43 -4.16
N ARG A 91 -5.38 7.14 -5.40
CA ARG A 91 -6.74 6.60 -5.66
C ARG A 91 -6.93 5.24 -4.99
N ASP A 92 -5.94 4.34 -5.13
CA ASP A 92 -5.97 3.03 -4.50
C ASP A 92 -6.08 3.13 -2.98
N PHE A 93 -5.34 4.06 -2.38
CA PHE A 93 -5.40 4.32 -0.94
C PHE A 93 -6.76 4.88 -0.50
N GLU A 94 -7.31 5.88 -1.20
CA GLU A 94 -8.60 6.49 -0.87
C GLU A 94 -9.75 5.47 -0.98
N ASN A 95 -9.74 4.65 -2.02
CA ASN A 95 -10.68 3.55 -2.18
C ASN A 95 -10.49 2.46 -1.11
N SER A 96 -9.24 2.14 -0.78
CA SER A 96 -8.90 1.19 0.28
C SER A 96 -9.39 1.65 1.65
N LEU A 97 -9.26 2.94 2.01
CA LEU A 97 -9.80 3.49 3.26
C LEU A 97 -11.31 3.31 3.39
N GLN A 98 -12.05 3.41 2.27
CA GLN A 98 -13.49 3.20 2.24
C GLN A 98 -13.87 1.72 2.43
N CYS A 99 -13.02 0.80 1.99
CA CYS A 99 -13.21 -0.65 2.10
C CYS A 99 -12.52 -1.26 3.33
N LEU A 100 -11.79 -0.47 4.12
CA LEU A 100 -11.08 -0.96 5.30
C LEU A 100 -12.05 -1.15 6.47
N THR A 101 -11.91 -2.26 7.20
CA THR A 101 -12.58 -2.45 8.50
C THR A 101 -12.03 -1.45 9.53
N ASP A 102 -12.72 -1.26 10.65
CA ASP A 102 -12.33 -0.25 11.65
C ASP A 102 -10.99 -0.58 12.33
N ASN A 103 -10.68 -1.87 12.47
CA ASN A 103 -9.41 -2.35 13.03
C ASN A 103 -8.44 -2.86 11.94
N GLY A 104 -8.68 -2.51 10.69
CA GLY A 104 -7.89 -2.97 9.55
C GLY A 104 -6.63 -2.14 9.32
N PHE A 105 -5.78 -2.68 8.42
CA PHE A 105 -4.51 -2.09 8.03
C PHE A 105 -4.39 -1.97 6.52
N ILE A 106 -3.69 -0.93 6.06
CA ILE A 106 -3.23 -0.79 4.68
C ILE A 106 -1.71 -0.81 4.72
N LEU A 107 -1.07 -1.63 3.88
CA LEU A 107 0.37 -1.63 3.65
C LEU A 107 0.64 -1.12 2.24
N ILE A 108 1.46 -0.07 2.11
CA ILE A 108 1.88 0.50 0.82
C ILE A 108 3.35 0.16 0.61
N HIS A 109 3.68 -0.40 -0.56
CA HIS A 109 5.04 -0.79 -0.92
C HIS A 109 5.79 0.31 -1.68
N ASP A 110 7.12 0.14 -1.84
CA ASP A 110 8.01 1.02 -2.61
C ASP A 110 8.04 2.48 -2.16
N CYS A 111 7.84 2.72 -0.85
CA CYS A 111 7.79 4.07 -0.28
C CYS A 111 9.17 4.73 -0.16
N LEU A 112 10.28 3.97 -0.13
CA LEU A 112 11.63 4.45 0.12
C LEU A 112 12.58 4.17 -1.06
N PRO A 113 12.49 4.94 -2.16
CA PRO A 113 13.38 4.79 -3.30
C PRO A 113 14.85 5.11 -2.93
N GLU A 114 15.78 4.33 -3.48
CA GLU A 114 17.22 4.48 -3.21
C GLU A 114 17.89 5.58 -4.05
N ASN A 115 17.31 5.91 -5.21
CA ASN A 115 17.87 6.92 -6.12
C ASN A 115 16.78 7.58 -6.98
N GLU A 116 17.05 8.80 -7.46
CA GLU A 116 16.10 9.58 -8.24
C GLU A 116 15.76 8.94 -9.59
N GLN A 117 16.72 8.26 -10.23
CA GLN A 117 16.48 7.67 -11.54
C GLN A 117 15.41 6.58 -11.50
N GLY A 118 15.39 5.77 -10.42
CA GLY A 118 14.37 4.76 -10.20
C GLY A 118 12.98 5.32 -9.83
N THR A 119 12.85 6.64 -9.63
CA THR A 119 11.56 7.28 -9.35
C THR A 119 10.89 7.91 -10.58
N LYS A 120 11.55 7.89 -11.74
CA LYS A 120 11.03 8.53 -12.94
C LYS A 120 9.75 7.89 -13.45
N VAL A 121 8.80 8.73 -13.82
CA VAL A 121 7.55 8.37 -14.49
C VAL A 121 7.53 9.13 -15.82
N PRO A 122 7.47 8.42 -16.96
CA PRO A 122 7.39 6.95 -17.12
C PRO A 122 8.67 6.22 -16.68
N ARG A 123 8.58 4.89 -16.52
CA ARG A 123 9.68 4.03 -16.09
C ARG A 123 10.87 4.07 -17.05
N GLU A 124 12.07 4.38 -16.52
CA GLU A 124 13.32 4.45 -17.28
C GLU A 124 14.35 3.38 -16.87
N THR A 125 14.16 2.72 -15.73
CA THR A 125 15.12 1.79 -15.13
C THR A 125 14.52 0.42 -14.87
N LYS A 126 15.39 -0.59 -14.75
CA LYS A 126 14.96 -1.96 -14.42
C LYS A 126 14.45 -2.06 -12.98
N VAL A 127 15.19 -1.49 -12.02
CA VAL A 127 14.73 -1.31 -10.65
C VAL A 127 13.94 0.00 -10.60
N TRP A 128 12.69 -0.07 -10.19
CA TRP A 128 11.78 1.07 -10.34
C TRP A 128 10.76 1.10 -9.20
N TRP A 129 10.80 2.16 -8.44
CA TRP A 129 9.85 2.46 -7.36
C TRP A 129 8.72 3.39 -7.82
N GLY A 130 8.88 4.03 -9.00
CA GLY A 130 7.99 5.10 -9.43
C GLY A 130 8.01 6.27 -8.46
N ASP A 131 6.99 7.10 -8.51
CA ASP A 131 6.92 8.28 -7.64
C ASP A 131 5.99 8.11 -6.43
N VAL A 132 5.80 6.87 -5.97
CA VAL A 132 5.02 6.47 -4.78
C VAL A 132 5.38 7.32 -3.54
N TYR A 133 6.67 7.58 -3.33
CA TYR A 133 7.18 8.36 -2.19
C TYR A 133 6.54 9.75 -2.07
N LYS A 134 6.13 10.37 -3.19
CA LYS A 134 5.48 11.68 -3.18
C LYS A 134 4.13 11.64 -2.49
N PHE A 135 3.33 10.63 -2.81
CA PHE A 135 2.06 10.39 -2.14
C PHE A 135 2.30 10.09 -0.66
N CYS A 136 3.22 9.18 -0.33
CA CYS A 136 3.52 8.79 1.04
C CYS A 136 3.99 9.97 1.92
N MET A 137 4.80 10.88 1.40
CA MET A 137 5.16 12.12 2.10
C MET A 137 3.96 13.04 2.34
N SER A 138 2.98 13.03 1.43
CA SER A 138 1.83 13.93 1.47
C SER A 138 0.72 13.50 2.43
N ILE A 139 0.68 12.23 2.83
CA ILE A 139 -0.41 11.64 3.63
C ILE A 139 -0.72 12.47 4.88
N ARG A 140 0.31 12.90 5.63
CA ARG A 140 0.13 13.68 6.86
C ARG A 140 -0.61 15.00 6.67
N ASN A 141 -0.60 15.57 5.45
CA ASN A 141 -1.22 16.85 5.17
C ASN A 141 -2.67 16.74 4.73
N HIS A 142 -3.07 15.56 4.24
CA HIS A 142 -4.34 15.41 3.54
C HIS A 142 -5.34 14.54 4.30
N TYR A 143 -4.87 13.76 5.29
CA TYR A 143 -5.74 12.81 5.99
C TYR A 143 -5.64 12.98 7.50
N SER A 144 -6.81 13.11 8.15
CA SER A 144 -7.01 12.97 9.59
C SER A 144 -7.54 11.56 9.91
N ASP A 145 -7.64 11.26 11.18
CA ASP A 145 -8.20 10.02 11.70
C ASP A 145 -7.48 8.74 11.23
N ILE A 146 -6.21 8.91 10.83
CA ILE A 146 -5.30 7.81 10.50
C ILE A 146 -3.95 7.98 11.18
N ARG A 147 -3.30 6.86 11.46
CA ARG A 147 -1.88 6.78 11.80
C ARG A 147 -1.11 5.99 10.78
N PHE A 148 0.18 6.25 10.69
CA PHE A 148 1.09 5.49 9.85
C PHE A 148 2.50 5.42 10.42
N VAL A 149 3.21 4.37 10.01
CA VAL A 149 4.64 4.18 10.21
C VAL A 149 5.23 3.55 8.95
N THR A 150 6.43 3.95 8.57
CA THR A 150 7.12 3.36 7.42
C THR A 150 8.32 2.55 7.90
N PHE A 151 8.31 1.26 7.60
CA PHE A 151 9.42 0.38 7.91
C PHE A 151 10.52 0.53 6.85
N GLY A 152 11.76 0.79 7.30
CA GLY A 152 12.95 0.96 6.46
C GLY A 152 13.49 -0.35 5.90
N VAL A 153 12.63 -1.27 5.49
CA VAL A 153 12.94 -2.58 4.91
C VAL A 153 12.22 -2.75 3.58
N ASP A 154 12.75 -3.60 2.71
CA ASP A 154 12.08 -4.05 1.50
C ASP A 154 11.55 -2.88 0.64
N ASN A 155 12.40 -1.96 0.25
CA ASN A 155 12.08 -0.74 -0.51
C ASN A 155 11.15 0.26 0.22
N GLY A 156 10.89 0.05 1.49
CA GLY A 156 9.95 0.84 2.29
C GLY A 156 8.52 0.34 2.25
N CYS A 157 8.02 -0.05 3.41
CA CYS A 157 6.66 -0.53 3.62
C CYS A 157 5.93 0.43 4.59
N MET A 158 4.98 1.23 4.10
CA MET A 158 4.20 2.12 4.94
C MET A 158 2.94 1.42 5.42
N LEU A 159 2.85 1.19 6.72
CA LEU A 159 1.68 0.65 7.39
C LEU A 159 0.77 1.79 7.86
N VAL A 160 -0.50 1.74 7.51
CA VAL A 160 -1.52 2.75 7.85
C VAL A 160 -2.71 2.07 8.52
N TRP A 161 -3.28 2.71 9.55
CA TRP A 161 -4.51 2.27 10.23
C TRP A 161 -5.37 3.46 10.65
N LYS A 162 -6.64 3.20 10.93
CA LYS A 162 -7.56 4.22 11.44
C LYS A 162 -7.26 4.55 12.90
N GLU A 163 -7.21 5.84 13.24
CA GLU A 163 -7.06 6.34 14.60
C GLU A 163 -7.96 7.55 14.78
N PRO A 164 -9.20 7.37 15.23
CA PRO A 164 -10.15 8.47 15.37
C PRO A 164 -9.63 9.63 16.23
N ASN A 165 -9.89 10.87 15.82
CA ASN A 165 -9.44 12.09 16.46
C ASN A 165 -7.93 12.34 16.44
N PHE A 166 -7.17 11.57 15.62
CA PHE A 166 -5.76 11.80 15.43
C PHE A 166 -5.50 12.67 14.19
N SER A 167 -4.52 13.56 14.29
CA SER A 167 -3.99 14.30 13.13
C SER A 167 -2.51 14.56 13.30
N TYR A 168 -1.77 14.51 12.21
CA TYR A 168 -0.39 14.97 12.18
C TYR A 168 -0.33 16.49 12.06
N THR A 169 0.72 17.10 12.60
CA THR A 169 1.05 18.48 12.27
C THR A 169 1.36 18.57 10.78
N SER A 170 0.64 19.47 10.09
CA SER A 170 0.83 19.67 8.66
C SER A 170 2.24 20.17 8.35
N TRP A 171 2.77 19.70 7.24
CA TRP A 171 4.03 20.15 6.69
C TRP A 171 3.77 21.24 5.64
N ASN A 172 4.16 22.46 5.93
CA ASN A 172 3.85 23.62 5.08
C ASN A 172 4.93 23.89 4.00
N GLU A 173 5.99 23.12 3.95
CA GLU A 173 7.05 23.23 2.96
C GLU A 173 6.78 22.27 1.79
N ALA A 174 6.11 22.75 0.76
CA ALA A 174 5.98 22.04 -0.52
C ALA A 174 7.15 22.43 -1.46
N PRO A 175 7.45 21.64 -2.51
CA PRO A 175 6.77 20.47 -3.04
C PRO A 175 7.26 19.14 -2.44
N PHE A 176 6.49 18.05 -2.63
CA PHE A 176 6.91 16.68 -2.31
C PHE A 176 7.75 16.09 -3.46
N ASP A 177 8.90 16.70 -3.73
CA ASP A 177 9.84 16.30 -4.77
C ASP A 177 11.02 15.49 -4.21
N TRP A 178 11.96 15.13 -5.08
CA TRP A 178 13.16 14.36 -4.70
C TRP A 178 14.06 15.09 -3.70
N ALA A 179 14.20 16.40 -3.85
CA ALA A 179 15.02 17.20 -2.92
C ALA A 179 14.41 17.21 -1.50
N THR A 180 13.09 17.38 -1.41
CA THR A 180 12.35 17.28 -0.16
C THR A 180 12.42 15.87 0.44
N TYR A 181 12.30 14.83 -0.40
CA TYR A 181 12.48 13.45 0.04
C TYR A 181 13.84 13.20 0.66
N CYS A 182 14.92 13.59 -0.02
CA CYS A 182 16.28 13.41 0.49
C CYS A 182 16.50 14.11 1.83
N LYS A 183 15.89 15.27 2.04
CA LYS A 183 16.08 16.08 3.24
C LYS A 183 15.16 15.70 4.39
N PHE A 184 13.91 15.38 4.10
CA PHE A 184 12.84 15.26 5.09
C PHE A 184 12.02 13.97 4.98
N GLY A 185 12.25 13.12 3.98
CA GLY A 185 11.44 11.95 3.71
C GLY A 185 11.27 11.03 4.93
N LYS A 186 12.35 10.76 5.67
CA LYS A 186 12.27 9.92 6.89
C LYS A 186 11.33 10.51 7.95
N ILE A 187 11.36 11.84 8.14
CA ILE A 187 10.49 12.52 9.12
C ILE A 187 9.05 12.57 8.63
N LEU A 188 8.86 12.93 7.34
CA LEU A 188 7.53 13.07 6.75
C LEU A 188 6.77 11.76 6.74
N MET A 189 7.46 10.66 6.49
CA MET A 189 6.88 9.31 6.41
C MET A 189 7.00 8.51 7.72
N ASN A 190 7.49 9.13 8.81
CA ASN A 190 7.67 8.45 10.10
C ASN A 190 8.44 7.13 9.95
N VAL A 191 9.64 7.21 9.34
CA VAL A 191 10.45 6.01 9.05
C VAL A 191 11.12 5.48 10.30
N VAL A 192 10.98 4.17 10.51
CA VAL A 192 11.65 3.40 11.56
C VAL A 192 12.52 2.31 10.95
N ASP A 193 13.67 2.02 11.54
CA ASP A 193 14.61 1.03 11.00
C ASP A 193 14.22 -0.42 11.36
N GLU A 194 13.36 -0.60 12.37
CA GLU A 194 12.88 -1.92 12.82
C GLU A 194 11.37 -2.06 12.59
N VAL A 195 10.95 -3.27 12.24
CA VAL A 195 9.52 -3.60 12.11
C VAL A 195 8.97 -3.90 13.50
N ILE A 196 8.16 -2.98 14.02
CA ILE A 196 7.44 -3.12 15.29
C ILE A 196 5.94 -3.20 14.94
N LEU A 197 5.38 -4.38 15.05
CA LEU A 197 3.97 -4.67 14.74
C LEU A 197 3.12 -4.73 16.00
#